data_8ec5c24cdcf065a28ea58d3351044acd
#
_entry.id   8ec5c24cdcf065a28ea58d3351044acd
#
_cell.length_a   1.000
_cell.length_b   1.000
_cell.length_c   1.000
_cell.angle_alpha   90.00
_cell.angle_beta   90.00
_cell.angle_gamma   90.00
#
_symmetry.space_group_name_H-M   'P 1'
#
loop_
_entity.id
_entity.type
_entity.pdbx_description
1 polymer ?
#
loop_
_entity_poly.entity_id
_entity_poly.type
_entity_poly.pdbx_seq_one_letter_code
_entity_poly.pdbx_strand_id
1 'polypeptide(L)'
;MIIDELLREAQMSRYKLSKTSGVAQATISDICSGKTSMGKCSAGTLYKIAKVLNVTVDALLEADEQEMAQNVEYRCSFETFKSNTCHHVKDMGDIDFIINTLEKDTIRSLYKKRWYPESLYLLGMIDYLSKINDLPMCTNYNDIRRHKLAQVVYPSSVLIQAAVMHSETVKIEARKRAIPEFMRFNIVESEVKNLV
;
A
#
# COMPACT_ATOMS: atom_id res chain seq x y z
N MET A 1 -2.33 -14.99 -6.14
CA MET A 1 -1.10 -15.24 -6.93
C MET A 1 -1.43 -16.16 -8.07
N ILE A 2 -0.92 -15.85 -9.26
CA ILE A 2 -1.27 -16.53 -10.52
C ILE A 2 -1.03 -18.04 -10.45
N ILE A 3 0.08 -18.46 -9.80
CA ILE A 3 0.39 -19.90 -9.68
C ILE A 3 -0.64 -20.65 -8.82
N ASP A 4 -1.24 -20.00 -7.82
CA ASP A 4 -2.30 -20.63 -7.02
C ASP A 4 -3.63 -20.72 -7.81
N GLU A 5 -3.86 -19.84 -8.79
CA GLU A 5 -5.00 -19.91 -9.70
C GLU A 5 -4.82 -21.06 -10.68
N LEU A 6 -3.65 -21.17 -11.32
CA LEU A 6 -3.31 -22.28 -12.18
C LEU A 6 -3.38 -23.63 -11.44
N LEU A 7 -2.96 -23.67 -10.18
CA LEU A 7 -3.08 -24.86 -9.33
C LEU A 7 -4.54 -25.22 -9.05
N ARG A 8 -5.41 -24.23 -8.83
CA ARG A 8 -6.86 -24.43 -8.65
C ARG A 8 -7.51 -24.95 -9.94
N GLU A 9 -7.18 -24.35 -11.07
CA GLU A 9 -7.68 -24.78 -12.38
C GLU A 9 -7.24 -26.22 -12.70
N ALA A 10 -5.97 -26.57 -12.40
CA ALA A 10 -5.42 -27.90 -12.56
C ALA A 10 -5.86 -28.89 -11.46
N GLN A 11 -6.67 -28.47 -10.50
CA GLN A 11 -7.05 -29.27 -9.30
C GLN A 11 -5.85 -29.90 -8.61
N MET A 12 -4.75 -29.16 -8.50
CA MET A 12 -3.46 -29.63 -8.03
C MET A 12 -3.01 -28.87 -6.77
N SER A 13 -2.49 -29.62 -5.78
CA SER A 13 -1.86 -29.00 -4.61
C SER A 13 -0.40 -28.62 -4.89
N ARG A 14 0.13 -27.66 -4.12
CA ARG A 14 1.56 -27.28 -4.16
C ARG A 14 2.48 -28.48 -3.96
N TYR A 15 2.10 -29.41 -3.07
CA TYR A 15 2.83 -30.64 -2.84
C TYR A 15 2.84 -31.55 -4.09
N LYS A 16 1.68 -31.70 -4.73
CA LYS A 16 1.56 -32.51 -5.97
C LYS A 16 2.38 -31.88 -7.09
N LEU A 17 2.35 -30.55 -7.23
CA LEU A 17 3.19 -29.84 -8.20
C LEU A 17 4.68 -30.10 -7.95
N SER A 18 5.16 -30.01 -6.70
CA SER A 18 6.55 -30.31 -6.35
C SER A 18 6.94 -31.75 -6.73
N LYS A 19 6.12 -32.71 -6.40
CA LYS A 19 6.37 -34.14 -6.72
C LYS A 19 6.39 -34.43 -8.22
N THR A 20 5.44 -33.84 -8.97
CA THR A 20 5.31 -34.12 -10.41
C THR A 20 6.36 -33.35 -11.23
N SER A 21 6.69 -32.11 -10.86
CA SER A 21 7.68 -31.30 -11.55
C SER A 21 9.14 -31.67 -11.17
N GLY A 22 9.33 -32.29 -10.01
CA GLY A 22 10.67 -32.54 -9.46
C GLY A 22 11.34 -31.22 -8.96
N VAL A 23 10.58 -30.16 -8.74
CA VAL A 23 11.05 -28.90 -8.13
C VAL A 23 10.89 -29.01 -6.62
N ALA A 24 11.89 -28.56 -5.85
CA ALA A 24 11.85 -28.61 -4.40
C ALA A 24 10.58 -27.91 -3.84
N GLN A 25 9.96 -28.52 -2.84
CA GLN A 25 8.73 -27.99 -2.22
C GLN A 25 8.94 -26.59 -1.62
N ALA A 26 10.13 -26.33 -1.07
CA ALA A 26 10.47 -24.99 -0.57
C ALA A 26 10.42 -23.93 -1.69
N THR A 27 10.98 -24.26 -2.87
CA THR A 27 10.95 -23.37 -4.04
C THR A 27 9.53 -23.10 -4.51
N ILE A 28 8.69 -24.13 -4.60
CA ILE A 28 7.26 -23.97 -4.95
C ILE A 28 6.55 -23.10 -3.90
N SER A 29 6.80 -23.34 -2.62
CA SER A 29 6.21 -22.53 -1.54
C SER A 29 6.67 -21.07 -1.58
N ASP A 30 7.95 -20.81 -1.84
CA ASP A 30 8.51 -19.46 -1.93
C ASP A 30 7.95 -18.70 -3.15
N ILE A 31 7.75 -19.37 -4.28
CA ILE A 31 7.08 -18.80 -5.45
C ILE A 31 5.62 -18.51 -5.13
N CYS A 32 4.87 -19.48 -4.60
CA CYS A 32 3.46 -19.32 -4.24
C CYS A 32 3.19 -18.31 -3.14
N SER A 33 4.17 -17.95 -2.33
CA SER A 33 4.06 -16.91 -1.28
C SER A 33 4.54 -15.54 -1.73
N GLY A 34 5.05 -15.41 -2.99
CA GLY A 34 5.64 -14.17 -3.50
C GLY A 34 7.00 -13.82 -2.92
N LYS A 35 7.61 -14.72 -2.15
CA LYS A 35 8.94 -14.53 -1.59
C LYS A 35 10.03 -14.59 -2.68
N THR A 36 9.79 -15.36 -3.72
CA THR A 36 10.65 -15.49 -4.89
C THR A 36 9.83 -15.24 -6.15
N SER A 37 10.23 -14.24 -6.96
CA SER A 37 9.67 -13.99 -8.29
C SER A 37 10.06 -15.12 -9.25
N MET A 38 9.17 -15.48 -10.17
CA MET A 38 9.46 -16.45 -11.21
C MET A 38 10.61 -16.00 -12.11
N GLY A 39 10.73 -14.70 -12.40
CA GLY A 39 11.85 -14.13 -13.16
C GLY A 39 13.23 -14.33 -12.53
N LYS A 40 13.30 -14.66 -11.22
CA LYS A 40 14.55 -15.00 -10.51
C LYS A 40 14.83 -16.50 -10.47
N CYS A 41 13.92 -17.32 -10.95
CA CYS A 41 14.09 -18.78 -11.01
C CYS A 41 14.94 -19.18 -12.22
N SER A 42 15.61 -20.33 -12.12
CA SER A 42 16.29 -20.87 -13.29
C SER A 42 15.29 -21.26 -14.39
N ALA A 43 15.67 -21.12 -15.66
CA ALA A 43 14.85 -21.53 -16.80
C ALA A 43 14.42 -22.99 -16.70
N GLY A 44 15.30 -23.87 -16.17
CA GLY A 44 14.97 -25.28 -15.95
C GLY A 44 13.87 -25.50 -14.90
N THR A 45 13.82 -24.68 -13.84
CA THR A 45 12.75 -24.71 -12.83
C THR A 45 11.43 -24.25 -13.44
N LEU A 46 11.43 -23.13 -14.16
CA LEU A 46 10.22 -22.62 -14.83
C LEU A 46 9.69 -23.61 -15.87
N TYR A 47 10.55 -24.18 -16.69
CA TYR A 47 10.16 -25.18 -17.68
C TYR A 47 9.45 -26.38 -17.04
N LYS A 48 9.98 -26.90 -15.93
CA LYS A 48 9.38 -28.02 -15.20
C LYS A 48 8.00 -27.68 -14.65
N ILE A 49 7.83 -26.50 -14.11
CA ILE A 49 6.54 -26.00 -13.57
C ILE A 49 5.55 -25.83 -14.73
N ALA A 50 5.95 -25.11 -15.78
CA ALA A 50 5.15 -24.82 -16.96
C ALA A 50 4.61 -26.12 -17.61
N LYS A 51 5.49 -27.12 -17.76
CA LYS A 51 5.14 -28.43 -18.33
C LYS A 51 4.07 -29.16 -17.51
N VAL A 52 4.14 -29.10 -16.18
CA VAL A 52 3.16 -29.77 -15.29
C VAL A 52 1.83 -29.05 -15.28
N LEU A 53 1.85 -27.69 -15.35
CA LEU A 53 0.64 -26.86 -15.39
C LEU A 53 0.07 -26.71 -16.80
N ASN A 54 0.71 -27.30 -17.83
CA ASN A 54 0.30 -27.22 -19.23
C ASN A 54 0.19 -25.78 -19.75
N VAL A 55 1.13 -24.91 -19.36
CA VAL A 55 1.27 -23.52 -19.82
C VAL A 55 2.65 -23.30 -20.44
N THR A 56 2.86 -22.19 -21.14
CA THR A 56 4.19 -21.81 -21.63
C THR A 56 5.00 -21.11 -20.54
N VAL A 57 6.34 -21.14 -20.64
CA VAL A 57 7.22 -20.40 -19.73
C VAL A 57 6.97 -18.90 -19.86
N ASP A 58 6.74 -18.44 -21.10
CA ASP A 58 6.44 -17.03 -21.37
C ASP A 58 5.15 -16.59 -20.67
N ALA A 59 4.07 -17.40 -20.73
CA ALA A 59 2.83 -17.12 -20.03
C ALA A 59 3.02 -17.05 -18.50
N LEU A 60 3.89 -17.88 -17.92
CA LEU A 60 4.23 -17.80 -16.49
C LEU A 60 4.99 -16.53 -16.14
N LEU A 61 5.92 -16.11 -16.99
CA LEU A 61 6.72 -14.91 -16.77
C LEU A 61 5.89 -13.63 -16.97
N GLU A 62 5.10 -13.55 -18.05
CA GLU A 62 4.19 -12.44 -18.31
C GLU A 62 3.18 -12.26 -17.17
N ALA A 63 2.66 -13.36 -16.66
CA ALA A 63 1.73 -13.34 -15.55
C ALA A 63 2.40 -12.94 -14.24
N ASP A 64 3.64 -13.35 -13.97
CA ASP A 64 4.44 -12.91 -12.82
C ASP A 64 4.76 -11.41 -12.94
N GLU A 65 5.11 -10.93 -14.13
CA GLU A 65 5.37 -9.52 -14.39
C GLU A 65 4.10 -8.66 -14.24
N GLN A 66 2.96 -9.12 -14.73
CA GLN A 66 1.69 -8.44 -14.56
C GLN A 66 1.26 -8.41 -13.08
N GLU A 67 1.43 -9.51 -12.35
CA GLU A 67 1.18 -9.57 -10.92
C GLU A 67 2.17 -8.69 -10.14
N MET A 68 3.44 -8.68 -10.55
CA MET A 68 4.43 -7.76 -9.98
C MET A 68 4.11 -6.31 -10.33
N ALA A 69 3.70 -5.99 -11.55
CA ALA A 69 3.28 -4.65 -11.94
C ALA A 69 2.02 -4.18 -11.19
N GLN A 70 1.10 -5.10 -10.89
CA GLN A 70 -0.06 -4.82 -10.04
C GLN A 70 0.29 -4.77 -8.54
N ASN A 71 1.34 -5.49 -8.10
CA ASN A 71 1.79 -5.57 -6.71
C ASN A 71 3.01 -4.70 -6.40
N VAL A 72 3.73 -4.20 -7.39
CA VAL A 72 4.70 -3.12 -7.24
C VAL A 72 3.93 -1.80 -7.20
N GLU A 73 3.14 -1.62 -6.16
CA GLU A 73 3.10 -0.29 -5.56
C GLU A 73 4.54 0.01 -5.13
N TYR A 74 5.32 0.65 -6.03
CA TYR A 74 6.55 1.29 -5.62
C TYR A 74 6.16 2.20 -4.46
N ARG A 75 6.65 1.90 -3.26
CA ARG A 75 6.48 2.80 -2.14
C ARG A 75 7.15 4.11 -2.54
N CYS A 76 6.36 5.03 -3.06
CA CYS A 76 6.82 6.37 -3.33
C CYS A 76 7.20 7.07 -2.02
N SER A 77 7.87 8.19 -2.08
CA SER A 77 8.11 8.99 -0.89
C SER A 77 6.77 9.36 -0.22
N PHE A 78 6.76 9.53 1.08
CA PHE A 78 5.54 9.91 1.80
C PHE A 78 4.96 11.23 1.27
N GLU A 79 5.79 12.18 0.88
CA GLU A 79 5.35 13.43 0.25
C GLU A 79 4.66 13.20 -1.10
N THR A 80 5.21 12.32 -1.94
CA THR A 80 4.57 11.92 -3.19
C THR A 80 3.24 11.21 -2.95
N PHE A 81 3.16 10.33 -1.94
CA PHE A 81 1.92 9.68 -1.55
C PHE A 81 0.84 10.68 -1.13
N LYS A 82 1.22 11.67 -0.31
CA LYS A 82 0.32 12.76 0.11
C LYS A 82 -0.19 13.54 -1.08
N SER A 83 0.71 13.98 -1.96
CA SER A 83 0.35 14.73 -3.17
C SER A 83 -0.62 13.93 -4.05
N ASN A 84 -0.32 12.67 -4.34
CA ASN A 84 -1.20 11.81 -5.13
C ASN A 84 -2.57 11.63 -4.46
N THR A 85 -2.61 11.46 -3.14
CA THR A 85 -3.87 11.34 -2.39
C THR A 85 -4.72 12.61 -2.54
N CYS A 86 -4.11 13.79 -2.41
CA CYS A 86 -4.81 15.07 -2.58
C CYS A 86 -5.31 15.27 -4.01
N HIS A 87 -4.53 14.87 -5.03
CA HIS A 87 -4.99 14.88 -6.42
C HIS A 87 -6.18 13.95 -6.63
N HIS A 88 -6.13 12.72 -6.10
CA HIS A 88 -7.26 11.80 -6.19
C HIS A 88 -8.53 12.36 -5.52
N VAL A 89 -8.42 13.00 -4.35
CA VAL A 89 -9.57 13.68 -3.73
C VAL A 89 -10.12 14.76 -4.63
N LYS A 90 -9.26 15.58 -5.26
CA LYS A 90 -9.66 16.66 -6.15
C LYS A 90 -10.35 16.15 -7.42
N ASP A 91 -9.82 15.08 -8.01
CA ASP A 91 -10.30 14.51 -9.28
C ASP A 91 -11.62 13.75 -9.12
N MET A 92 -11.77 13.01 -8.02
CA MET A 92 -12.96 12.18 -7.76
C MET A 92 -14.06 12.91 -7.00
N GLY A 93 -13.69 13.91 -6.19
CA GLY A 93 -14.56 14.50 -5.19
C GLY A 93 -14.52 13.75 -3.84
N ASP A 94 -14.87 14.47 -2.78
CA ASP A 94 -14.69 14.01 -1.40
C ASP A 94 -15.42 12.68 -1.13
N ILE A 95 -16.67 12.57 -1.55
CA ILE A 95 -17.55 11.42 -1.25
C ILE A 95 -17.13 10.17 -2.02
N ASP A 96 -16.88 10.31 -3.32
CA ASP A 96 -16.46 9.19 -4.16
C ASP A 96 -15.08 8.68 -3.74
N PHE A 97 -14.19 9.57 -3.31
CA PHE A 97 -12.91 9.19 -2.73
C PHE A 97 -13.06 8.36 -1.47
N ILE A 98 -13.97 8.77 -0.54
CA ILE A 98 -14.27 8.01 0.68
C ILE A 98 -14.76 6.62 0.31
N ILE A 99 -15.79 6.53 -0.55
CA ILE A 99 -16.40 5.25 -0.96
C ILE A 99 -15.35 4.33 -1.58
N ASN A 100 -14.61 4.81 -2.57
CA ASN A 100 -13.57 4.03 -3.27
C ASN A 100 -12.48 3.51 -2.31
N THR A 101 -12.06 4.34 -1.35
CA THR A 101 -11.03 3.95 -0.38
C THR A 101 -11.53 2.89 0.60
N LEU A 102 -12.81 2.98 1.01
CA LEU A 102 -13.44 2.01 1.91
C LEU A 102 -13.73 0.68 1.20
N GLU A 103 -14.23 0.71 -0.04
CA GLU A 103 -14.53 -0.49 -0.84
C GLU A 103 -13.25 -1.31 -1.13
N LYS A 104 -12.14 -0.63 -1.45
CA LYS A 104 -10.85 -1.28 -1.71
C LYS A 104 -10.09 -1.70 -0.45
N ASP A 105 -10.57 -1.35 0.74
CA ASP A 105 -9.89 -1.56 2.03
C ASP A 105 -8.40 -1.13 1.99
N THR A 106 -8.11 -0.04 1.29
CA THR A 106 -6.75 0.45 1.01
C THR A 106 -6.00 0.76 2.32
N ILE A 107 -6.68 1.34 3.31
CA ILE A 107 -6.11 1.69 4.61
C ILE A 107 -5.54 0.46 5.31
N ARG A 108 -6.33 -0.62 5.40
CA ARG A 108 -5.91 -1.86 6.06
C ARG A 108 -4.85 -2.60 5.25
N SER A 109 -4.92 -2.53 3.93
CA SER A 109 -3.90 -3.09 3.04
C SER A 109 -2.54 -2.45 3.30
N LEU A 110 -2.46 -1.11 3.33
CA LEU A 110 -1.24 -0.37 3.66
C LEU A 110 -0.76 -0.68 5.08
N TYR A 111 -1.66 -0.77 6.04
CA TYR A 111 -1.33 -1.08 7.44
C TYR A 111 -0.70 -2.48 7.57
N LYS A 112 -1.25 -3.49 6.90
CA LYS A 112 -0.69 -4.85 6.86
C LYS A 112 0.70 -4.89 6.23
N LYS A 113 0.98 -4.03 5.23
CA LYS A 113 2.30 -3.85 4.62
C LYS A 113 3.29 -3.10 5.53
N ARG A 114 2.87 -2.66 6.73
CA ARG A 114 3.62 -1.81 7.67
C ARG A 114 3.97 -0.42 7.09
N TRP A 115 3.22 0.05 6.13
CA TRP A 115 3.32 1.41 5.61
C TRP A 115 2.46 2.33 6.48
N TYR A 116 2.89 2.45 7.73
CA TYR A 116 2.09 3.15 8.74
C TYR A 116 1.85 4.63 8.43
N PRO A 117 2.85 5.42 7.99
CA PRO A 117 2.60 6.83 7.64
C PRO A 117 1.51 6.98 6.59
N GLU A 118 1.57 6.19 5.51
CA GLU A 118 0.62 6.22 4.40
C GLU A 118 -0.78 5.76 4.83
N SER A 119 -0.85 4.67 5.57
CA SER A 119 -2.11 4.13 6.10
C SER A 119 -2.80 5.13 7.04
N LEU A 120 -2.06 5.72 7.97
CA LEU A 120 -2.57 6.67 8.95
C LEU A 120 -2.92 8.02 8.32
N TYR A 121 -2.17 8.45 7.29
CA TYR A 121 -2.51 9.64 6.51
C TYR A 121 -3.83 9.46 5.77
N LEU A 122 -4.01 8.32 5.10
CA LEU A 122 -5.24 8.00 4.38
C LEU A 122 -6.45 7.91 5.33
N LEU A 123 -6.26 7.32 6.53
CA LEU A 123 -7.30 7.28 7.56
C LEU A 123 -7.63 8.69 8.08
N GLY A 124 -6.62 9.53 8.30
CA GLY A 124 -6.80 10.94 8.67
C GLY A 124 -7.54 11.72 7.58
N MET A 125 -7.25 11.44 6.31
CA MET A 125 -7.95 12.04 5.17
C MET A 125 -9.44 11.68 5.17
N ILE A 126 -9.78 10.39 5.31
CA ILE A 126 -11.17 9.96 5.38
C ILE A 126 -11.91 10.57 6.58
N ASP A 127 -11.29 10.58 7.75
CA ASP A 127 -11.90 11.16 8.95
C ASP A 127 -12.13 12.68 8.76
N TYR A 128 -11.18 13.39 8.14
CA TYR A 128 -11.30 14.81 7.83
C TYR A 128 -12.40 15.09 6.80
N LEU A 129 -12.39 14.35 5.67
CA LEU A 129 -13.40 14.51 4.63
C LEU A 129 -14.80 14.16 5.13
N SER A 130 -14.94 13.11 5.94
CA SER A 130 -16.23 12.75 6.56
C SER A 130 -16.75 13.90 7.43
N LYS A 131 -15.88 14.50 8.24
CA LYS A 131 -16.26 15.61 9.12
C LYS A 131 -16.70 16.86 8.36
N ILE A 132 -15.97 17.27 7.33
CA ILE A 132 -16.32 18.50 6.58
C ILE A 132 -17.56 18.33 5.68
N ASN A 133 -17.95 17.08 5.39
CA ASN A 133 -19.15 16.74 4.62
C ASN A 133 -20.29 16.23 5.51
N ASP A 134 -20.22 16.41 6.84
CA ASP A 134 -21.23 15.97 7.80
C ASP A 134 -21.60 14.48 7.69
N LEU A 135 -20.63 13.63 7.31
CA LEU A 135 -20.79 12.18 7.20
C LEU A 135 -20.43 11.47 8.50
N PRO A 136 -21.08 10.33 8.81
CA PRO A 136 -20.71 9.53 9.95
C PRO A 136 -19.29 8.96 9.79
N MET A 137 -18.52 8.97 10.88
CA MET A 137 -17.18 8.40 10.89
C MET A 137 -17.22 6.88 10.69
N CYS A 138 -16.41 6.36 9.77
CA CYS A 138 -16.30 4.93 9.53
C CYS A 138 -15.70 4.20 10.75
N THR A 139 -16.38 3.18 11.27
CA THR A 139 -15.95 2.43 12.46
C THR A 139 -15.00 1.27 12.19
N ASN A 140 -14.86 0.86 10.91
CA ASN A 140 -14.09 -0.32 10.50
C ASN A 140 -12.58 -0.24 10.85
N TYR A 141 -12.05 0.96 11.14
CA TYR A 141 -10.63 1.20 11.40
C TYR A 141 -10.36 1.68 12.83
N ASN A 142 -11.26 1.42 13.78
CA ASN A 142 -11.08 1.84 15.18
C ASN A 142 -9.86 1.21 15.86
N ASP A 143 -9.45 0.03 15.41
CA ASP A 143 -8.20 -0.62 15.79
C ASP A 143 -6.97 0.17 15.30
N ILE A 144 -6.98 0.59 14.05
CA ILE A 144 -5.89 1.38 13.42
C ILE A 144 -5.85 2.80 13.99
N ARG A 145 -6.99 3.42 14.31
CA ARG A 145 -7.05 4.76 14.93
C ARG A 145 -6.35 4.87 16.27
N ARG A 146 -6.09 3.75 16.95
CA ARG A 146 -5.31 3.72 18.20
C ARG A 146 -3.81 3.80 17.97
N HIS A 147 -3.37 3.56 16.73
CA HIS A 147 -1.96 3.64 16.37
C HIS A 147 -1.55 5.11 16.23
N LYS A 148 -0.35 5.43 16.72
CA LYS A 148 0.28 6.75 16.61
C LYS A 148 1.73 6.56 16.20
N LEU A 149 2.20 7.35 15.25
CA LEU A 149 3.61 7.31 14.84
C LEU A 149 4.52 7.70 16.01
N ALA A 150 5.66 7.01 16.15
CA ALA A 150 6.61 7.28 17.23
C ALA A 150 7.20 8.70 17.16
N GLN A 151 7.34 9.23 15.93
CA GLN A 151 7.85 10.58 15.68
C GLN A 151 6.82 11.40 14.91
N VAL A 152 6.85 12.71 15.13
CA VAL A 152 6.00 13.64 14.37
C VAL A 152 6.56 13.79 12.97
N VAL A 153 5.71 13.55 11.98
CA VAL A 153 6.01 13.76 10.56
C VAL A 153 5.56 15.17 10.17
N TYR A 154 6.49 15.95 9.68
CA TYR A 154 6.27 17.30 9.21
C TYR A 154 6.34 17.40 7.69
N PRO A 155 5.62 18.32 7.05
CA PRO A 155 5.86 18.69 5.65
C PRO A 155 7.30 19.14 5.42
N SER A 156 7.85 18.82 4.24
CA SER A 156 9.23 19.22 3.89
C SER A 156 9.43 20.73 3.97
N SER A 157 8.42 21.54 3.63
CA SER A 157 8.45 23.01 3.75
C SER A 157 8.70 23.46 5.19
N VAL A 158 8.04 22.85 6.18
CA VAL A 158 8.21 23.15 7.60
C VAL A 158 9.62 22.77 8.08
N LEU A 159 10.13 21.63 7.62
CA LEU A 159 11.48 21.18 7.98
C LEU A 159 12.56 22.10 7.40
N ILE A 160 12.42 22.51 6.14
CA ILE A 160 13.32 23.45 5.47
C ILE A 160 13.29 24.81 6.18
N GLN A 161 12.10 25.34 6.45
CA GLN A 161 11.95 26.63 7.13
C GLN A 161 12.56 26.61 8.54
N ALA A 162 12.32 25.54 9.31
CA ALA A 162 12.92 25.38 10.64
C ALA A 162 14.45 25.30 10.59
N ALA A 163 15.00 24.62 9.57
CA ALA A 163 16.45 24.54 9.36
C ALA A 163 17.06 25.88 8.96
N VAL A 164 16.43 26.62 8.03
CA VAL A 164 16.90 27.94 7.59
C VAL A 164 16.84 28.97 8.71
N MET A 165 15.77 28.96 9.50
CA MET A 165 15.58 29.92 10.60
C MET A 165 16.30 29.48 11.90
N HIS A 166 16.92 28.31 11.92
CA HIS A 166 17.50 27.68 13.12
C HIS A 166 16.56 27.73 14.33
N SER A 167 15.26 27.51 14.11
CA SER A 167 14.22 27.71 15.12
C SER A 167 13.20 26.56 15.15
N GLU A 168 13.01 25.97 16.31
CA GLU A 168 11.95 24.99 16.57
C GLU A 168 10.55 25.62 16.69
N THR A 169 10.45 26.95 16.79
CA THR A 169 9.14 27.64 16.88
C THR A 169 8.29 27.38 15.65
N VAL A 170 8.90 27.26 14.46
CA VAL A 170 8.23 26.92 13.20
C VAL A 170 7.47 25.59 13.31
N LYS A 171 8.10 24.57 13.89
CA LYS A 171 7.47 23.26 14.10
C LYS A 171 6.34 23.31 15.13
N ILE A 172 6.51 24.11 16.18
CA ILE A 172 5.48 24.32 17.22
C ILE A 172 4.24 24.97 16.59
N GLU A 173 4.43 26.01 15.80
CA GLU A 173 3.32 26.69 15.12
C GLU A 173 2.64 25.82 14.08
N ALA A 174 3.42 25.04 13.30
CA ALA A 174 2.86 24.10 12.35
C ALA A 174 1.96 23.05 13.04
N ARG A 175 2.35 22.54 14.21
CA ARG A 175 1.49 21.65 15.01
C ARG A 175 0.21 22.32 15.48
N LYS A 176 0.25 23.59 15.88
CA LYS A 176 -0.94 24.33 16.35
C LYS A 176 -1.97 24.54 15.23
N ARG A 177 -1.50 24.67 13.99
CA ARG A 177 -2.35 24.86 12.79
C ARG A 177 -2.75 23.53 12.13
N ALA A 178 -2.18 22.41 12.58
CA ALA A 178 -2.43 21.11 11.98
C ALA A 178 -3.89 20.68 12.15
N ILE A 179 -4.43 20.06 11.13
CA ILE A 179 -5.75 19.46 11.13
C ILE A 179 -5.77 18.33 12.17
N PRO A 180 -6.72 18.34 13.13
CA PRO A 180 -6.72 17.40 14.27
C PRO A 180 -6.77 15.92 13.85
N GLU A 181 -7.45 15.63 12.75
CA GLU A 181 -7.63 14.27 12.22
C GLU A 181 -6.30 13.63 11.79
N PHE A 182 -5.34 14.44 11.31
CA PHE A 182 -3.98 13.98 11.00
C PHE A 182 -3.07 14.08 12.22
N MET A 183 -3.20 15.15 13.01
CA MET A 183 -2.34 15.38 14.17
C MET A 183 -2.48 14.28 15.23
N ARG A 184 -3.66 13.64 15.34
CA ARG A 184 -3.86 12.48 16.23
C ARG A 184 -2.87 11.36 15.96
N PHE A 185 -2.41 11.21 14.73
CA PHE A 185 -1.44 10.19 14.28
C PHE A 185 0.01 10.67 14.31
N ASN A 186 0.30 11.86 14.82
CA ASN A 186 1.60 12.55 14.71
C ASN A 186 1.96 12.94 13.26
N ILE A 187 0.98 13.27 12.43
CA ILE A 187 1.19 13.81 11.09
C ILE A 187 0.76 15.26 11.09
N VAL A 188 1.67 16.16 10.75
CA VAL A 188 1.36 17.60 10.60
C VAL A 188 0.87 17.83 9.18
N GLU A 189 -0.41 18.20 9.06
CA GLU A 189 -1.04 18.58 7.80
C GLU A 189 -1.95 19.78 8.06
N SER A 190 -1.84 20.83 7.27
CA SER A 190 -2.62 22.06 7.46
C SER A 190 -3.48 22.41 6.25
N GLU A 191 -3.18 21.88 5.07
CA GLU A 191 -3.84 22.24 3.81
C GLU A 191 -4.06 21.01 2.93
N VAL A 192 -5.26 20.44 2.98
CA VAL A 192 -5.63 19.28 2.16
C VAL A 192 -6.11 19.70 0.76
N LYS A 193 -6.75 20.86 0.64
CA LYS A 193 -7.39 21.31 -0.62
C LYS A 193 -6.56 22.31 -1.43
N ASN A 194 -5.47 22.83 -0.91
CA ASN A 194 -4.67 23.87 -1.55
C ASN A 194 -3.33 23.39 -2.12
N LEU A 195 -3.13 22.07 -2.24
CA LEU A 195 -1.98 21.54 -2.97
C LEU A 195 -2.25 21.64 -4.48
N VAL A 196 -1.98 22.83 -5.01
CA VAL A 196 -1.93 23.11 -6.44
C VAL A 196 -0.53 22.81 -6.95
#